data_5054341eee05644f8a39d8ea45f47461
#
_entry.id   5054341eee05644f8a39d8ea45f47461
#
_cell.length_a   1.000
_cell.length_b   1.000
_cell.length_c   1.000
_cell.angle_alpha   90.00
_cell.angle_beta   90.00
_cell.angle_gamma   90.00
#
_symmetry.space_group_name_H-M   'P 1'
#
loop_
_entity.id
_entity.type
_entity.pdbx_description
1 polymer ?
#
loop_
_entity_poly.entity_id
_entity_poly.type
_entity_poly.pdbx_seq_one_letter_code
_entity_poly.pdbx_strand_id
1 'polypeptide(L)'
;MIKRSLLFILFIQSIIFARIPIDENKIRITSTFGEFRTDHFHNGVDFGGNRMPIYPIADGEIVHYSDFDEDPTRPVYGVGNTLIVEHSEGIRSYYYHIDDGSIEKNYAKVTENDILALTGNTGRSGGAHLHLTIEDMKKGLVIDPLAYLDMNKGSEQSPLIHGIYLRTENRLIQIKDNMSIRYNDELKLFVKAYDLLGSIPMGLKRVKIYMNDDLLRDYDFTYFIKQNNVYYISPDYRFEDVYGVDSHYYRGGSFIPKRGKYIFKAEVTDFDDKSVVLTRSVNFH
;
A
#
# COMPACT_ATOMS: atom_id res chain seq x y z
N MET A 1 -27.31 48.29 18.33
CA MET A 1 -26.26 47.28 18.61
C MET A 1 -26.90 45.92 18.62
N ILE A 2 -26.78 45.18 17.52
CA ILE A 2 -27.34 43.83 17.37
C ILE A 2 -26.22 42.85 17.69
N LYS A 3 -26.36 42.12 18.81
CA LYS A 3 -25.46 41.04 19.18
C LYS A 3 -25.69 39.87 18.23
N ARG A 4 -24.73 39.58 17.33
CA ARG A 4 -24.69 38.34 16.55
C ARG A 4 -24.17 37.23 17.46
N SER A 5 -25.07 36.37 17.91
CA SER A 5 -24.69 35.08 18.54
C SER A 5 -24.12 34.16 17.46
N LEU A 6 -22.84 33.88 17.57
CA LEU A 6 -22.17 32.83 16.76
C LEU A 6 -22.62 31.48 17.32
N LEU A 7 -23.48 30.80 16.58
CA LEU A 7 -23.87 29.42 16.87
C LEU A 7 -22.72 28.53 16.42
N PHE A 8 -21.89 28.03 17.35
CA PHE A 8 -20.91 27.00 17.10
C PHE A 8 -21.67 25.68 16.95
N ILE A 9 -21.89 25.26 15.71
CA ILE A 9 -22.35 23.91 15.43
C ILE A 9 -21.12 22.98 15.59
N LEU A 10 -21.03 22.29 16.73
CA LEU A 10 -20.13 21.16 16.89
C LEU A 10 -20.61 20.08 15.93
N PHE A 11 -19.90 19.90 14.82
CA PHE A 11 -19.97 18.66 14.06
C PHE A 11 -19.33 17.58 14.92
N ILE A 12 -20.15 16.81 15.63
CA ILE A 12 -19.74 15.51 16.14
C ILE A 12 -19.61 14.63 14.90
N GLN A 13 -18.41 14.57 14.33
CA GLN A 13 -18.07 13.46 13.45
C GLN A 13 -18.18 12.22 14.33
N SER A 14 -19.20 11.40 14.08
CA SER A 14 -19.25 10.05 14.61
C SER A 14 -18.00 9.35 14.09
N ILE A 15 -17.06 9.10 15.00
CA ILE A 15 -15.91 8.23 14.71
C ILE A 15 -16.54 6.86 14.51
N ILE A 16 -16.70 6.45 13.27
CA ILE A 16 -17.08 5.09 12.93
C ILE A 16 -15.80 4.30 13.19
N PHE A 17 -15.75 3.58 14.32
CA PHE A 17 -14.70 2.61 14.55
C PHE A 17 -14.92 1.47 13.56
N ALA A 18 -14.08 1.41 12.56
CA ALA A 18 -14.09 0.29 11.64
C ALA A 18 -13.57 -0.96 12.35
N ARG A 19 -14.28 -2.08 12.19
CA ARG A 19 -13.87 -3.37 12.72
C ARG A 19 -12.76 -3.98 11.89
N ILE A 20 -11.81 -4.62 12.55
CA ILE A 20 -10.85 -5.51 11.88
C ILE A 20 -11.60 -6.71 11.29
N PRO A 21 -11.42 -7.02 9.98
CA PRO A 21 -12.26 -8.00 9.27
C PRO A 21 -12.00 -9.46 9.62
N ILE A 22 -11.05 -9.75 10.51
CA ILE A 22 -10.70 -11.08 11.00
C ILE A 22 -10.59 -11.09 12.53
N ASP A 23 -10.42 -12.26 13.13
CA ASP A 23 -10.19 -12.41 14.58
C ASP A 23 -8.88 -11.70 15.00
N GLU A 24 -8.99 -10.68 15.84
CA GLU A 24 -7.87 -9.86 16.30
C GLU A 24 -6.74 -10.66 16.95
N ASN A 25 -7.07 -11.78 17.62
CA ASN A 25 -6.08 -12.64 18.27
C ASN A 25 -5.27 -13.50 17.26
N LYS A 26 -5.66 -13.49 15.98
CA LYS A 26 -5.06 -14.28 14.90
C LYS A 26 -4.50 -13.42 13.78
N ILE A 27 -4.43 -12.10 13.97
CA ILE A 27 -3.93 -11.18 12.96
C ILE A 27 -2.50 -11.54 12.59
N ARG A 28 -2.29 -11.75 11.29
CA ARG A 28 -0.99 -11.88 10.68
C ARG A 28 -0.99 -11.11 9.37
N ILE A 29 -0.42 -9.92 9.35
CA ILE A 29 -0.22 -9.18 8.10
C ILE A 29 0.87 -9.88 7.29
N THR A 30 0.59 -10.19 6.03
CA THR A 30 1.52 -10.87 5.12
C THR A 30 1.94 -10.00 3.95
N SER A 31 1.23 -8.89 3.72
CA SER A 31 1.57 -7.89 2.72
C SER A 31 0.88 -6.56 3.03
N THR A 32 1.58 -5.46 2.80
CA THR A 32 1.08 -4.10 3.05
C THR A 32 0.65 -3.39 1.78
N PHE A 33 -0.04 -2.28 1.95
CA PHE A 33 -0.51 -1.42 0.86
C PHE A 33 0.67 -0.85 0.06
N GLY A 34 0.51 -0.70 -1.24
CA GLY A 34 1.53 -0.10 -2.11
C GLY A 34 2.67 -1.01 -2.53
N GLU A 35 2.77 -2.25 -2.04
CA GLU A 35 3.84 -3.17 -2.43
C GLU A 35 3.88 -3.45 -3.95
N PHE A 36 5.07 -3.79 -4.41
CA PHE A 36 5.33 -4.18 -5.79
C PHE A 36 4.64 -5.51 -6.16
N ARG A 37 3.87 -5.52 -7.23
CA ARG A 37 3.21 -6.71 -7.81
C ARG A 37 3.51 -6.83 -9.30
N THR A 38 4.78 -6.98 -9.65
CA THR A 38 5.27 -7.16 -11.04
C THR A 38 4.87 -6.03 -12.00
N ASP A 39 3.58 -5.69 -12.12
CA ASP A 39 2.99 -4.75 -13.06
C ASP A 39 2.01 -3.75 -12.45
N HIS A 40 1.75 -3.83 -11.14
CA HIS A 40 0.84 -2.93 -10.44
C HIS A 40 1.20 -2.80 -8.95
N PHE A 41 0.59 -1.82 -8.27
CA PHE A 41 0.66 -1.69 -6.82
C PHE A 41 -0.27 -2.68 -6.14
N HIS A 42 0.13 -3.20 -5.00
CA HIS A 42 -0.78 -3.87 -4.08
C HIS A 42 -1.79 -2.86 -3.53
N ASN A 43 -3.05 -3.01 -3.89
CA ASN A 43 -4.10 -2.03 -3.58
C ASN A 43 -4.90 -2.36 -2.30
N GLY A 44 -4.34 -3.16 -1.43
CA GLY A 44 -4.96 -3.60 -0.19
C GLY A 44 -3.95 -4.04 0.85
N VAL A 45 -4.42 -4.75 1.86
CA VAL A 45 -3.61 -5.42 2.87
C VAL A 45 -3.99 -6.89 2.91
N ASP A 46 -3.00 -7.78 3.02
CA ASP A 46 -3.20 -9.21 3.11
C ASP A 46 -3.12 -9.69 4.57
N PHE A 47 -4.21 -10.28 5.04
CA PHE A 47 -4.31 -10.94 6.33
C PHE A 47 -4.19 -12.45 6.16
N GLY A 48 -3.04 -13.01 6.51
CA GLY A 48 -2.75 -14.44 6.36
C GLY A 48 -3.57 -15.31 7.30
N GLY A 49 -4.15 -16.36 6.75
CA GLY A 49 -4.94 -17.35 7.47
C GLY A 49 -5.77 -18.20 6.53
N ASN A 50 -6.06 -19.44 6.93
CA ASN A 50 -6.85 -20.38 6.15
C ASN A 50 -8.18 -20.66 6.84
N ARG A 51 -9.28 -20.51 6.11
CA ARG A 51 -10.66 -20.73 6.58
C ARG A 51 -11.00 -19.97 7.87
N MET A 52 -10.46 -18.74 8.00
CA MET A 52 -10.80 -17.85 9.11
C MET A 52 -12.07 -17.08 8.76
N PRO A 53 -12.99 -16.87 9.72
CA PRO A 53 -14.17 -16.03 9.50
C PRO A 53 -13.78 -14.62 9.06
N ILE A 54 -14.46 -14.12 8.03
CA ILE A 54 -14.35 -12.75 7.51
C ILE A 54 -15.59 -12.00 7.98
N TYR A 55 -15.38 -10.81 8.53
CA TYR A 55 -16.41 -9.90 8.99
C TYR A 55 -16.42 -8.61 8.17
N PRO A 56 -17.55 -7.90 8.06
CA PRO A 56 -17.55 -6.56 7.48
C PRO A 56 -16.76 -5.58 8.37
N ILE A 57 -16.11 -4.61 7.74
CA ILE A 57 -15.39 -3.55 8.49
C ILE A 57 -16.35 -2.59 9.21
N ALA A 58 -17.61 -2.54 8.84
CA ALA A 58 -18.71 -1.80 9.46
C ALA A 58 -20.03 -2.33 8.92
N ASP A 59 -21.14 -1.90 9.51
CA ASP A 59 -22.47 -2.16 8.98
C ASP A 59 -22.58 -1.71 7.52
N GLY A 60 -23.33 -2.46 6.69
CA GLY A 60 -23.43 -2.15 5.27
C GLY A 60 -24.40 -3.02 4.51
N GLU A 61 -24.29 -2.95 3.19
CA GLU A 61 -25.09 -3.73 2.24
C GLU A 61 -24.17 -4.48 1.28
N ILE A 62 -24.41 -5.77 1.07
CA ILE A 62 -23.69 -6.55 0.07
C ILE A 62 -24.18 -6.11 -1.30
N VAL A 63 -23.30 -5.47 -2.08
CA VAL A 63 -23.62 -4.96 -3.43
C VAL A 63 -23.14 -5.88 -4.53
N HIS A 64 -22.24 -6.80 -4.21
CA HIS A 64 -21.74 -7.80 -5.15
C HIS A 64 -21.12 -8.98 -4.42
N TYR A 65 -21.32 -10.17 -4.96
CA TYR A 65 -20.47 -11.33 -4.64
C TYR A 65 -20.25 -12.19 -5.89
N SER A 66 -19.22 -13.03 -5.83
CA SER A 66 -18.82 -13.93 -6.90
C SER A 66 -18.16 -15.14 -6.28
N ASP A 67 -18.79 -16.31 -6.43
CA ASP A 67 -18.36 -17.58 -5.86
C ASP A 67 -18.19 -18.62 -6.98
N PHE A 68 -17.05 -19.29 -7.04
CA PHE A 68 -16.77 -20.31 -8.04
C PHE A 68 -17.67 -21.55 -7.86
N ASP A 69 -18.05 -21.87 -6.63
CA ASP A 69 -18.95 -23.00 -6.34
C ASP A 69 -20.33 -22.84 -7.00
N GLU A 70 -20.79 -21.58 -7.23
CA GLU A 70 -22.03 -21.32 -7.95
C GLU A 70 -21.91 -21.44 -9.48
N ASP A 71 -20.73 -21.13 -10.02
CA ASP A 71 -20.47 -21.26 -11.45
C ASP A 71 -19.07 -21.87 -11.70
N PRO A 72 -18.95 -23.20 -11.62
CA PRO A 72 -17.69 -23.88 -11.85
C PRO A 72 -17.14 -23.74 -13.27
N THR A 73 -17.93 -23.21 -14.21
CA THR A 73 -17.49 -22.96 -15.58
C THR A 73 -16.77 -21.62 -15.71
N ARG A 74 -16.90 -20.74 -14.71
CA ARG A 74 -16.24 -19.44 -14.67
C ARG A 74 -14.74 -19.63 -14.38
N PRO A 75 -13.87 -19.00 -15.17
CA PRO A 75 -12.44 -19.01 -14.86
C PRO A 75 -12.17 -18.28 -13.52
N VAL A 76 -11.50 -18.93 -12.58
CA VAL A 76 -11.05 -18.28 -11.32
C VAL A 76 -9.73 -17.58 -11.59
N TYR A 77 -9.80 -16.37 -12.11
CA TYR A 77 -8.64 -15.52 -12.39
C TYR A 77 -8.61 -14.29 -11.48
N GLY A 78 -7.47 -13.61 -11.47
CA GLY A 78 -7.30 -12.36 -10.75
C GLY A 78 -7.54 -12.54 -9.25
N VAL A 79 -8.52 -11.83 -8.72
CA VAL A 79 -8.81 -11.76 -7.28
C VAL A 79 -9.60 -12.95 -6.71
N GLY A 80 -9.97 -13.93 -7.55
CA GLY A 80 -10.72 -15.12 -7.11
C GLY A 80 -12.16 -14.81 -6.67
N ASN A 81 -12.65 -15.58 -5.71
CA ASN A 81 -13.95 -15.33 -5.11
C ASN A 81 -13.94 -14.01 -4.36
N THR A 82 -15.04 -13.27 -4.51
CA THR A 82 -15.10 -11.85 -4.15
C THR A 82 -16.42 -11.54 -3.45
N LEU A 83 -16.36 -10.67 -2.45
CA LEU A 83 -17.52 -10.04 -1.84
C LEU A 83 -17.27 -8.55 -1.68
N ILE A 84 -18.28 -7.71 -1.96
CA ILE A 84 -18.19 -6.26 -1.85
C ILE A 84 -19.31 -5.77 -0.96
N VAL A 85 -18.94 -5.00 0.07
CA VAL A 85 -19.88 -4.35 0.98
C VAL A 85 -19.80 -2.85 0.78
N GLU A 86 -20.94 -2.21 0.60
CA GLU A 86 -21.10 -0.76 0.60
C GLU A 86 -21.52 -0.31 2.00
N HIS A 87 -20.75 0.60 2.57
CA HIS A 87 -20.97 1.18 3.89
C HIS A 87 -21.50 2.61 3.78
N SER A 88 -21.83 3.20 4.93
CA SER A 88 -22.18 4.61 5.00
C SER A 88 -21.05 5.49 4.45
N GLU A 89 -21.36 6.76 4.17
CA GLU A 89 -20.42 7.79 3.69
C GLU A 89 -19.76 7.49 2.33
N GLY A 90 -20.18 6.43 1.60
CA GLY A 90 -19.64 6.05 0.29
C GLY A 90 -18.34 5.28 0.38
N ILE A 91 -18.11 4.62 1.50
CA ILE A 91 -17.00 3.68 1.66
C ILE A 91 -17.44 2.31 1.12
N ARG A 92 -16.55 1.65 0.39
CA ARG A 92 -16.68 0.25 -0.02
C ARG A 92 -15.50 -0.56 0.47
N SER A 93 -15.79 -1.74 0.97
CA SER A 93 -14.79 -2.77 1.26
C SER A 93 -14.92 -3.93 0.29
N TYR A 94 -13.77 -4.42 -0.15
CA TYR A 94 -13.66 -5.53 -1.10
C TYR A 94 -12.87 -6.64 -0.41
N TYR A 95 -13.46 -7.83 -0.39
CA TYR A 95 -12.89 -9.03 0.22
C TYR A 95 -12.60 -10.02 -0.89
N TYR A 96 -11.32 -10.40 -1.03
CA TYR A 96 -10.86 -11.24 -2.13
C TYR A 96 -10.24 -12.55 -1.64
N HIS A 97 -10.00 -13.47 -2.58
CA HIS A 97 -9.44 -14.79 -2.35
C HIS A 97 -10.25 -15.67 -1.41
N ILE A 98 -11.56 -15.42 -1.32
CA ILE A 98 -12.51 -16.11 -0.45
C ILE A 98 -12.54 -17.61 -0.77
N ASP A 99 -12.71 -18.44 0.24
CA ASP A 99 -12.84 -19.91 0.11
C ASP A 99 -14.10 -20.31 -0.66
N ASP A 100 -14.00 -21.35 -1.48
CA ASP A 100 -15.10 -21.82 -2.32
C ASP A 100 -16.30 -22.23 -1.47
N GLY A 101 -17.50 -21.82 -1.89
CA GLY A 101 -18.77 -22.15 -1.25
C GLY A 101 -18.93 -21.60 0.17
N SER A 102 -18.06 -20.69 0.61
CA SER A 102 -18.11 -20.16 1.97
C SER A 102 -18.86 -18.83 2.11
N ILE A 103 -19.25 -18.20 1.01
CA ILE A 103 -19.96 -16.91 1.05
C ILE A 103 -21.34 -17.09 1.64
N GLU A 104 -21.65 -16.34 2.72
CA GLU A 104 -22.98 -16.31 3.31
C GLU A 104 -23.95 -15.51 2.44
N LYS A 105 -24.92 -16.18 1.83
CA LYS A 105 -25.79 -15.63 0.79
C LYS A 105 -27.13 -15.09 1.31
N ASN A 106 -27.40 -15.27 2.60
CA ASN A 106 -28.70 -14.92 3.19
C ASN A 106 -28.82 -13.42 3.56
N TYR A 107 -27.76 -12.66 3.43
CA TYR A 107 -27.71 -11.27 3.83
C TYR A 107 -27.69 -10.32 2.63
N ALA A 108 -28.69 -9.45 2.52
CA ALA A 108 -28.57 -8.24 1.72
C ALA A 108 -27.92 -7.12 2.54
N LYS A 109 -28.26 -7.05 3.85
CA LYS A 109 -27.66 -6.12 4.82
C LYS A 109 -26.88 -6.89 5.86
N VAL A 110 -25.75 -6.35 6.25
CA VAL A 110 -24.83 -6.96 7.21
C VAL A 110 -24.48 -5.96 8.31
N THR A 111 -24.25 -6.49 9.49
CA THR A 111 -23.67 -5.77 10.63
C THR A 111 -22.24 -6.21 10.84
N GLU A 112 -21.45 -5.41 11.55
CA GLU A 112 -20.05 -5.74 11.87
C GLU A 112 -19.85 -7.12 12.53
N ASN A 113 -20.92 -7.73 13.08
CA ASN A 113 -20.86 -9.02 13.78
C ASN A 113 -21.23 -10.22 12.89
N ASP A 114 -21.68 -10.00 11.66
CA ASP A 114 -22.05 -11.05 10.74
C ASP A 114 -20.81 -11.69 10.09
N ILE A 115 -20.81 -13.00 9.93
CA ILE A 115 -19.78 -13.68 9.17
C ILE A 115 -20.14 -13.60 7.68
N LEU A 116 -19.28 -12.97 6.88
CA LEU A 116 -19.48 -12.85 5.43
C LEU A 116 -19.07 -14.10 4.67
N ALA A 117 -17.94 -14.69 5.06
CA ALA A 117 -17.30 -15.81 4.36
C ALA A 117 -16.12 -16.34 5.18
N LEU A 118 -15.32 -17.21 4.57
CA LEU A 118 -14.05 -17.69 5.11
C LEU A 118 -12.87 -17.27 4.22
N THR A 119 -11.72 -16.99 4.82
CA THR A 119 -10.47 -16.75 4.08
C THR A 119 -10.07 -17.98 3.28
N GLY A 120 -9.63 -17.80 2.05
CA GLY A 120 -9.30 -18.88 1.12
C GLY A 120 -8.03 -18.61 0.33
N ASN A 121 -7.91 -19.29 -0.81
CA ASN A 121 -6.75 -19.21 -1.72
C ASN A 121 -7.19 -19.22 -3.19
N THR A 122 -8.38 -18.69 -3.49
CA THR A 122 -8.92 -18.66 -4.86
C THR A 122 -8.30 -17.56 -5.70
N GLY A 123 -8.29 -17.73 -7.02
CA GLY A 123 -7.69 -16.77 -7.94
C GLY A 123 -6.17 -16.79 -7.95
N ARG A 124 -5.55 -15.65 -8.27
CA ARG A 124 -4.09 -15.49 -8.31
C ARG A 124 -3.55 -15.20 -6.91
N SER A 125 -3.41 -16.23 -6.11
CA SER A 125 -2.96 -16.18 -4.73
C SER A 125 -1.82 -17.16 -4.47
N GLY A 126 -0.85 -16.77 -3.65
CA GLY A 126 0.31 -17.59 -3.27
C GLY A 126 0.11 -18.42 -2.01
N GLY A 127 -1.01 -18.26 -1.31
CA GLY A 127 -1.33 -18.96 -0.06
C GLY A 127 -2.61 -18.40 0.55
N ALA A 128 -3.21 -19.13 1.49
CA ALA A 128 -4.49 -18.74 2.07
C ALA A 128 -4.40 -17.43 2.86
N HIS A 129 -5.21 -16.44 2.50
CA HIS A 129 -5.29 -15.13 3.13
C HIS A 129 -6.58 -14.39 2.73
N LEU A 130 -6.93 -13.35 3.46
CA LEU A 130 -7.85 -12.31 3.04
C LEU A 130 -7.04 -11.17 2.44
N HIS A 131 -7.33 -10.79 1.19
CA HIS A 131 -6.93 -9.50 0.65
C HIS A 131 -8.09 -8.51 0.87
N LEU A 132 -7.86 -7.45 1.62
CA LEU A 132 -8.81 -6.38 1.89
C LEU A 132 -8.44 -5.11 1.14
N THR A 133 -9.35 -4.58 0.33
CA THR A 133 -9.24 -3.25 -0.27
C THR A 133 -10.35 -2.35 0.26
N ILE A 134 -10.05 -1.07 0.52
CA ILE A 134 -11.02 -0.06 0.95
C ILE A 134 -11.02 1.11 -0.04
N GLU A 135 -12.20 1.49 -0.52
CA GLU A 135 -12.38 2.57 -1.50
C GLU A 135 -13.33 3.65 -0.96
N ASP A 136 -12.89 4.91 -1.01
CA ASP A 136 -13.76 6.08 -0.83
C ASP A 136 -14.31 6.47 -2.21
N MET A 137 -15.55 6.05 -2.48
CA MET A 137 -16.22 6.27 -3.77
C MET A 137 -16.52 7.74 -4.05
N LYS A 138 -16.69 8.55 -2.99
CA LYS A 138 -16.95 10.01 -3.12
C LYS A 138 -15.71 10.76 -3.57
N LYS A 139 -14.54 10.32 -3.10
CA LYS A 139 -13.26 10.96 -3.43
C LYS A 139 -12.51 10.28 -4.58
N GLY A 140 -12.92 9.05 -4.97
CA GLY A 140 -12.21 8.25 -5.96
C GLY A 140 -10.84 7.79 -5.47
N LEU A 141 -10.75 7.48 -4.17
CA LEU A 141 -9.51 7.06 -3.52
C LEU A 141 -9.58 5.59 -3.12
N VAL A 142 -8.49 4.87 -3.30
CA VAL A 142 -8.24 3.60 -2.62
C VAL A 142 -7.33 3.89 -1.44
N ILE A 143 -7.77 3.54 -0.24
CA ILE A 143 -7.18 3.95 1.03
C ILE A 143 -6.40 2.78 1.62
N ASP A 144 -5.26 3.04 2.25
CA ASP A 144 -4.55 2.05 3.05
C ASP A 144 -5.46 1.48 4.15
N PRO A 145 -5.77 0.16 4.11
CA PRO A 145 -6.63 -0.44 5.12
C PRO A 145 -6.09 -0.37 6.54
N LEU A 146 -4.76 -0.38 6.76
CA LEU A 146 -4.18 -0.28 8.10
C LEU A 146 -4.50 1.09 8.73
N ALA A 147 -4.33 2.16 7.95
CA ALA A 147 -4.65 3.50 8.41
C ALA A 147 -6.16 3.69 8.64
N TYR A 148 -7.01 3.12 7.76
CA TYR A 148 -8.46 3.20 7.90
C TYR A 148 -8.99 2.45 9.13
N LEU A 149 -8.39 1.30 9.45
CA LEU A 149 -8.75 0.45 10.58
C LEU A 149 -8.06 0.86 11.89
N ASP A 150 -7.27 1.93 11.89
CA ASP A 150 -6.42 2.36 13.03
C ASP A 150 -5.53 1.23 13.55
N MET A 151 -4.94 0.48 12.62
CA MET A 151 -4.09 -0.66 12.91
C MET A 151 -2.61 -0.34 12.67
N ASN A 152 -1.77 -0.81 13.57
CA ASN A 152 -0.34 -0.89 13.33
C ASN A 152 0.01 -2.22 12.66
N LYS A 153 1.07 -2.23 11.87
CA LYS A 153 1.63 -3.45 11.28
C LYS A 153 2.15 -4.42 12.36
N GLY A 154 2.53 -3.88 13.51
CA GLY A 154 2.99 -4.65 14.68
C GLY A 154 4.46 -5.05 14.60
N SER A 155 5.30 -4.35 13.81
CA SER A 155 6.74 -4.55 13.82
C SER A 155 7.42 -3.68 14.86
N GLU A 156 8.32 -4.25 15.67
CA GLU A 156 9.20 -3.47 16.54
C GLU A 156 10.42 -2.91 15.81
N GLN A 157 10.75 -3.45 14.64
CA GLN A 157 11.91 -3.05 13.84
C GLN A 157 11.63 -1.75 13.09
N SER A 158 12.68 -0.97 12.86
CA SER A 158 12.63 0.17 11.94
C SER A 158 12.84 -0.28 10.50
N PRO A 159 12.33 0.46 9.52
CA PRO A 159 12.54 0.14 8.11
C PRO A 159 14.03 0.18 7.75
N LEU A 160 14.42 -0.51 6.68
CA LEU A 160 15.79 -0.65 6.25
C LEU A 160 16.03 0.06 4.91
N ILE A 161 17.02 0.97 4.87
CA ILE A 161 17.58 1.47 3.62
C ILE A 161 18.83 0.65 3.30
N HIS A 162 18.70 -0.29 2.37
CA HIS A 162 19.82 -1.16 1.96
C HIS A 162 20.93 -0.37 1.23
N GLY A 163 20.54 0.68 0.49
CA GLY A 163 21.49 1.56 -0.15
C GLY A 163 20.86 2.52 -1.16
N ILE A 164 21.71 3.45 -1.61
CA ILE A 164 21.43 4.35 -2.72
C ILE A 164 22.29 3.90 -3.90
N TYR A 165 21.72 3.87 -5.10
CA TYR A 165 22.35 3.30 -6.28
C TYR A 165 22.27 4.24 -7.47
N LEU A 166 23.31 4.21 -8.28
CA LEU A 166 23.32 4.82 -9.62
C LEU A 166 23.33 3.72 -10.67
N ARG A 167 22.46 3.85 -11.67
CA ARG A 167 22.41 2.93 -12.80
C ARG A 167 22.90 3.62 -14.06
N THR A 168 23.90 3.02 -14.68
CA THR A 168 24.30 3.27 -16.08
C THR A 168 23.52 2.32 -16.99
N GLU A 169 23.78 2.37 -18.30
CA GLU A 169 23.20 1.38 -19.22
C GLU A 169 23.47 -0.07 -18.79
N ASN A 170 24.67 -0.35 -18.30
CA ASN A 170 25.18 -1.72 -18.12
C ASN A 170 25.44 -2.11 -16.66
N ARG A 171 25.36 -1.17 -15.70
CA ARG A 171 25.73 -1.42 -14.30
C ARG A 171 24.82 -0.73 -13.32
N LEU A 172 24.58 -1.41 -12.20
CA LEU A 172 24.00 -0.85 -11.00
C LEU A 172 25.14 -0.68 -9.97
N ILE A 173 25.41 0.55 -9.56
CA ILE A 173 26.52 0.91 -8.68
C ILE A 173 25.95 1.36 -7.35
N GLN A 174 26.25 0.64 -6.27
CA GLN A 174 25.92 1.09 -4.93
C GLN A 174 26.84 2.25 -4.52
N ILE A 175 26.25 3.36 -4.12
CA ILE A 175 27.00 4.52 -3.64
C ILE A 175 27.53 4.22 -2.23
N LYS A 176 28.85 4.29 -2.09
CA LYS A 176 29.55 4.35 -0.81
C LYS A 176 29.89 5.81 -0.48
N ASP A 177 29.98 6.13 0.79
CA ASP A 177 30.29 7.51 1.18
C ASP A 177 31.67 7.96 0.67
N ASN A 178 31.77 9.24 0.24
CA ASN A 178 32.94 9.85 -0.36
C ASN A 178 33.51 9.12 -1.60
N MET A 179 32.64 8.41 -2.33
CA MET A 179 33.01 7.73 -3.56
C MET A 179 33.39 8.74 -4.65
N SER A 180 34.39 8.41 -5.47
CA SER A 180 34.76 9.18 -6.66
C SER A 180 34.37 8.43 -7.91
N ILE A 181 33.66 9.07 -8.81
CA ILE A 181 33.15 8.48 -10.06
C ILE A 181 33.50 9.38 -11.23
N ARG A 182 34.09 8.78 -12.27
CA ARG A 182 34.28 9.44 -13.56
C ARG A 182 33.15 8.99 -14.48
N TYR A 183 32.19 9.90 -14.71
CA TYR A 183 31.03 9.61 -15.56
C TYR A 183 30.40 10.93 -16.02
N ASN A 184 29.99 10.98 -17.29
CA ASN A 184 29.47 12.19 -17.94
C ASN A 184 28.19 11.95 -18.76
N ASP A 185 27.67 10.72 -18.74
CA ASP A 185 26.39 10.39 -19.39
C ASP A 185 25.25 10.41 -18.37
N GLU A 186 24.02 10.13 -18.81
CA GLU A 186 22.86 10.07 -17.95
C GLU A 186 22.98 8.94 -16.93
N LEU A 187 22.72 9.27 -15.68
CA LEU A 187 22.62 8.33 -14.57
C LEU A 187 21.19 8.31 -14.04
N LYS A 188 20.71 7.10 -13.70
CA LYS A 188 19.42 6.92 -13.03
C LYS A 188 19.66 6.61 -11.56
N LEU A 189 19.00 7.39 -10.69
CA LEU A 189 19.10 7.23 -9.24
C LEU A 189 18.04 6.24 -8.74
N PHE A 190 18.45 5.35 -7.83
CA PHE A 190 17.56 4.42 -7.14
C PHE A 190 17.87 4.34 -5.66
N VAL A 191 16.85 4.08 -4.87
CA VAL A 191 16.96 3.73 -3.45
C VAL A 191 16.42 2.33 -3.28
N LYS A 192 17.20 1.43 -2.69
CA LYS A 192 16.70 0.11 -2.26
C LYS A 192 16.36 0.19 -0.79
N ALA A 193 15.07 0.03 -0.47
CA ALA A 193 14.57 0.07 0.89
C ALA A 193 13.31 -0.79 1.02
N TYR A 194 13.07 -1.30 2.20
CA TYR A 194 11.89 -2.07 2.58
C TYR A 194 11.75 -2.08 4.10
N ASP A 195 10.60 -2.47 4.55
CA ASP A 195 10.38 -2.76 5.95
C ASP A 195 10.42 -4.26 6.21
N LEU A 196 10.46 -4.68 7.47
CA LEU A 196 10.49 -6.08 7.86
C LEU A 196 9.40 -6.38 8.90
N LEU A 197 8.65 -7.45 8.66
CA LEU A 197 7.84 -8.09 9.68
C LEU A 197 8.42 -9.49 9.95
N GLY A 198 9.21 -9.60 11.02
CA GLY A 198 10.08 -10.75 11.22
C GLY A 198 11.13 -10.84 10.11
N SER A 199 11.06 -11.87 9.25
CA SER A 199 11.94 -12.04 8.09
C SER A 199 11.28 -11.69 6.75
N ILE A 200 10.03 -11.25 6.76
CA ILE A 200 9.25 -10.97 5.54
C ILE A 200 9.46 -9.50 5.16
N PRO A 201 9.98 -9.21 3.95
CA PRO A 201 10.04 -7.84 3.45
C PRO A 201 8.64 -7.31 3.18
N MET A 202 8.37 -6.11 3.69
CA MET A 202 7.11 -5.38 3.57
C MET A 202 7.32 -4.08 2.80
N GLY A 203 6.23 -3.49 2.32
CA GLY A 203 6.21 -2.16 1.73
C GLY A 203 6.53 -1.05 2.73
N LEU A 204 6.70 0.15 2.20
CA LEU A 204 6.93 1.36 2.96
C LEU A 204 5.73 2.31 2.82
N LYS A 205 5.38 3.01 3.88
CA LYS A 205 4.35 4.05 3.88
C LYS A 205 4.78 5.29 3.09
N ARG A 206 6.07 5.66 3.19
CA ARG A 206 6.59 6.83 2.46
C ARG A 206 8.06 6.69 2.11
N VAL A 207 8.43 7.19 0.93
CA VAL A 207 9.83 7.24 0.47
C VAL A 207 10.13 8.59 -0.12
N LYS A 208 11.08 9.33 0.48
CA LYS A 208 11.59 10.61 -0.03
C LYS A 208 13.02 10.45 -0.50
N ILE A 209 13.32 11.01 -1.66
CA ILE A 209 14.63 10.95 -2.29
C ILE A 209 15.10 12.36 -2.63
N TYR A 210 16.31 12.69 -2.21
CA TYR A 210 16.89 14.03 -2.37
C TYR A 210 18.25 13.95 -3.08
N MET A 211 18.58 15.03 -3.79
CA MET A 211 19.91 15.29 -4.34
C MET A 211 20.30 16.74 -4.06
N ASN A 212 21.42 16.98 -3.35
CA ASN A 212 21.88 18.31 -2.95
C ASN A 212 20.81 19.15 -2.25
N ASP A 213 20.09 18.53 -1.30
CA ASP A 213 18.96 19.10 -0.56
C ASP A 213 17.65 19.32 -1.36
N ASP A 214 17.70 19.21 -2.68
CA ASP A 214 16.48 19.25 -3.50
C ASP A 214 15.70 17.94 -3.38
N LEU A 215 14.40 18.03 -3.05
CA LEU A 215 13.50 16.90 -3.04
C LEU A 215 13.18 16.46 -4.48
N LEU A 216 13.67 15.31 -4.88
CA LEU A 216 13.44 14.76 -6.22
C LEU A 216 12.16 13.96 -6.31
N ARG A 217 11.85 13.16 -5.27
CA ARG A 217 10.67 12.29 -5.20
C ARG A 217 10.13 12.23 -3.78
N ASP A 218 8.80 12.20 -3.71
CA ASP A 218 8.05 11.98 -2.48
C ASP A 218 6.93 10.99 -2.81
N TYR A 219 7.16 9.73 -2.51
CA TYR A 219 6.20 8.65 -2.72
C TYR A 219 5.44 8.40 -1.43
N ASP A 220 4.16 8.71 -1.42
CA ASP A 220 3.26 8.55 -0.29
C ASP A 220 2.24 7.45 -0.60
N PHE A 221 2.33 6.33 0.09
CA PHE A 221 1.48 5.15 -0.09
C PHE A 221 0.32 5.10 0.90
N THR A 222 -0.18 6.24 1.37
CA THR A 222 -1.35 6.27 2.27
C THR A 222 -2.67 6.11 1.50
N TYR A 223 -2.68 6.44 0.22
CA TYR A 223 -3.81 6.23 -0.68
C TYR A 223 -3.37 6.21 -2.14
N PHE A 224 -4.22 5.64 -2.99
CA PHE A 224 -4.12 5.79 -4.45
C PHE A 224 -5.29 6.62 -4.98
N ILE A 225 -5.01 7.41 -6.01
CA ILE A 225 -6.02 8.04 -6.85
C ILE A 225 -6.34 7.03 -7.96
N LYS A 226 -7.62 6.64 -8.07
CA LYS A 226 -8.09 5.72 -9.11
C LYS A 226 -8.65 6.51 -10.28
N GLN A 227 -8.01 6.40 -11.45
CA GLN A 227 -8.47 7.04 -12.68
C GLN A 227 -8.40 6.01 -13.83
N ASN A 228 -9.54 5.77 -14.50
CA ASN A 228 -9.62 4.82 -15.63
C ASN A 228 -9.00 3.44 -15.33
N ASN A 229 -9.26 2.90 -14.13
CA ASN A 229 -8.70 1.64 -13.62
C ASN A 229 -7.16 1.62 -13.47
N VAL A 230 -6.52 2.77 -13.47
CA VAL A 230 -5.10 2.93 -13.15
C VAL A 230 -4.97 3.60 -11.79
N TYR A 231 -4.04 3.12 -10.98
CA TYR A 231 -3.72 3.68 -9.66
C TYR A 231 -2.52 4.61 -9.77
N TYR A 232 -2.65 5.78 -9.14
CA TYR A 232 -1.61 6.80 -9.05
C TYR A 232 -1.32 7.10 -7.58
N ILE A 233 -0.05 7.19 -7.20
CA ILE A 233 0.33 7.86 -5.95
C ILE A 233 0.51 9.35 -6.21
N SER A 234 0.14 10.15 -5.20
CA SER A 234 0.09 11.62 -5.29
C SER A 234 1.35 12.26 -5.89
N PRO A 235 1.19 13.25 -6.77
CA PRO A 235 -0.04 13.57 -7.48
C PRO A 235 -0.17 12.84 -8.81
N ASP A 236 0.94 12.26 -9.39
CA ASP A 236 0.94 11.81 -10.79
C ASP A 236 1.85 10.60 -11.05
N TYR A 237 2.28 9.87 -10.02
CA TYR A 237 3.18 8.74 -10.20
C TYR A 237 2.41 7.45 -10.45
N ARG A 238 2.65 6.82 -11.59
CA ARG A 238 2.21 5.46 -11.89
C ARG A 238 3.17 4.44 -11.29
N PHE A 239 2.79 3.19 -11.33
CA PHE A 239 3.63 2.08 -10.87
C PHE A 239 5.05 2.11 -11.49
N GLU A 240 5.14 2.31 -12.80
CA GLU A 240 6.41 2.37 -13.53
C GLU A 240 7.27 3.60 -13.22
N ASP A 241 6.68 4.67 -12.67
CA ASP A 241 7.41 5.86 -12.21
C ASP A 241 8.04 5.67 -10.84
N VAL A 242 7.50 4.77 -10.05
CA VAL A 242 7.89 4.50 -8.67
C VAL A 242 8.92 3.38 -8.60
N TYR A 243 8.58 2.23 -9.16
CA TYR A 243 9.40 1.04 -9.06
C TYR A 243 10.38 0.92 -10.23
N GLY A 244 11.58 0.47 -9.89
CA GLY A 244 12.70 0.45 -10.81
C GLY A 244 12.96 -0.89 -11.45
N VAL A 245 14.03 -1.51 -10.97
CA VAL A 245 14.62 -2.72 -11.58
C VAL A 245 13.93 -3.97 -11.05
N ASP A 246 13.41 -3.90 -9.81
CA ASP A 246 12.95 -5.02 -9.01
C ASP A 246 12.07 -4.47 -7.87
N SER A 247 11.43 -5.35 -7.12
CA SER A 247 10.77 -5.00 -5.87
C SER A 247 11.76 -4.26 -4.94
N HIS A 248 11.25 -3.29 -4.19
CA HIS A 248 12.02 -2.50 -3.22
C HIS A 248 13.04 -1.50 -3.80
N TYR A 249 13.16 -1.34 -5.14
CA TYR A 249 13.93 -0.29 -5.77
C TYR A 249 13.03 0.87 -6.21
N TYR A 250 13.11 1.97 -5.48
CA TYR A 250 12.36 3.21 -5.75
C TYR A 250 13.17 4.13 -6.66
N ARG A 251 12.55 4.66 -7.69
CA ARG A 251 13.19 5.56 -8.67
C ARG A 251 13.42 6.95 -8.07
N GLY A 252 14.63 7.47 -8.16
CA GLY A 252 14.96 8.86 -7.80
C GLY A 252 14.98 9.83 -8.98
N GLY A 253 14.74 9.31 -10.21
CA GLY A 253 14.86 10.10 -11.43
C GLY A 253 16.19 9.90 -12.14
N SER A 254 16.46 10.74 -13.16
CA SER A 254 17.72 10.72 -13.90
C SER A 254 18.37 12.09 -13.95
N PHE A 255 19.70 12.13 -14.11
CA PHE A 255 20.49 13.35 -14.22
C PHE A 255 21.79 13.09 -14.96
N ILE A 256 22.35 14.14 -15.57
CA ILE A 256 23.70 14.14 -16.14
C ILE A 256 24.63 14.82 -15.11
N PRO A 257 25.59 14.10 -14.52
CA PRO A 257 26.47 14.69 -13.51
C PRO A 257 27.39 15.74 -14.11
N LYS A 258 27.58 16.83 -13.38
CA LYS A 258 28.63 17.79 -13.60
C LYS A 258 29.78 17.53 -12.62
N ARG A 259 30.97 17.99 -12.95
CA ARG A 259 32.09 17.92 -12.03
C ARG A 259 31.76 18.60 -10.69
N GLY A 260 31.93 17.88 -9.59
CA GLY A 260 31.65 18.40 -8.24
C GLY A 260 31.17 17.33 -7.27
N LYS A 261 30.88 17.76 -6.05
CA LYS A 261 30.35 16.92 -4.98
C LYS A 261 28.84 16.93 -5.04
N TYR A 262 28.25 15.74 -4.98
CA TYR A 262 26.80 15.49 -4.88
C TYR A 262 26.51 14.79 -3.55
N ILE A 263 25.41 15.17 -2.95
CA ILE A 263 24.88 14.55 -1.74
C ILE A 263 23.54 13.92 -2.08
N PHE A 264 23.41 12.62 -1.87
CA PHE A 264 22.18 11.87 -2.04
C PHE A 264 21.63 11.48 -0.66
N LYS A 265 20.36 11.76 -0.41
CA LYS A 265 19.69 11.41 0.83
C LYS A 265 18.41 10.64 0.52
N ALA A 266 18.17 9.56 1.24
CA ALA A 266 16.92 8.83 1.26
C ALA A 266 16.34 8.87 2.67
N GLU A 267 15.04 9.10 2.77
CA GLU A 267 14.26 9.04 4.00
C GLU A 267 13.06 8.12 3.76
N VAL A 268 12.90 7.11 4.59
CA VAL A 268 11.84 6.13 4.46
C VAL A 268 11.08 6.01 5.76
N THR A 269 9.75 5.84 5.66
CA THR A 269 8.84 5.68 6.80
C THR A 269 8.02 4.41 6.58
N ASP A 270 7.89 3.58 7.61
CA ASP A 270 7.05 2.39 7.60
C ASP A 270 5.58 2.69 8.00
N PHE A 271 4.73 1.68 7.99
CA PHE A 271 3.32 1.79 8.39
C PHE A 271 3.10 1.88 9.90
N ASP A 272 4.15 1.78 10.73
CA ASP A 272 4.15 2.07 12.15
C ASP A 272 4.76 3.47 12.46
N ASP A 273 4.91 4.33 11.43
CA ASP A 273 5.45 5.69 11.48
C ASP A 273 6.90 5.81 11.95
N LYS A 274 7.68 4.71 11.89
CA LYS A 274 9.12 4.72 12.15
C LYS A 274 9.87 5.17 10.91
N SER A 275 10.82 6.06 11.08
CA SER A 275 11.59 6.63 9.97
C SER A 275 13.09 6.36 10.09
N VAL A 276 13.72 6.13 8.94
CA VAL A 276 15.18 5.98 8.81
C VAL A 276 15.70 6.87 7.68
N VAL A 277 16.89 7.44 7.86
CA VAL A 277 17.56 8.31 6.89
C VAL A 277 18.91 7.74 6.53
N LEU A 278 19.25 7.73 5.25
CA LEU A 278 20.57 7.41 4.74
C LEU A 278 21.09 8.55 3.86
N THR A 279 22.30 9.04 4.15
CA THR A 279 22.98 10.05 3.31
C THR A 279 24.28 9.47 2.75
N ARG A 280 24.59 9.76 1.50
CA ARG A 280 25.84 9.39 0.83
C ARG A 280 26.35 10.55 0.00
N SER A 281 27.67 10.70 -0.09
CA SER A 281 28.30 11.69 -0.95
C SER A 281 29.13 11.05 -2.06
N VAL A 282 29.12 11.68 -3.24
CA VAL A 282 29.86 11.26 -4.42
C VAL A 282 30.55 12.47 -5.04
N ASN A 283 31.80 12.32 -5.44
CA ASN A 283 32.54 13.31 -6.22
C ASN A 283 32.58 12.87 -7.69
N PHE A 284 31.98 13.63 -8.57
CA PHE A 284 32.13 13.46 -10.03
C PHE A 284 33.28 14.30 -10.58
N HIS A 285 34.08 13.73 -11.51
CA HIS A 285 35.27 14.39 -12.10
C HIS A 285 35.49 13.97 -13.57
#